data_f426e359e4c5822048f8fa97106a156f
#
_entry.id   f426e359e4c5822048f8fa97106a156f
#
_cell.length_a   1.000
_cell.length_b   1.000
_cell.length_c   1.000
_cell.angle_alpha   90.00
_cell.angle_beta   90.00
_cell.angle_gamma   90.00
#
_symmetry.space_group_name_H-M   'P 1'
#
loop_
_entity.id
_entity.type
_entity.pdbx_description
1 polymer ?
#
loop_
_entity_poly.entity_id
_entity_poly.type
_entity_poly.pdbx_seq_one_letter_code
_entity_poly.pdbx_strand_id
1 'polypeptide(L)'
;MFTGLVEEMGKVVNISKKATGLGITIKGDKVTEKAEIGDSIAVNGVCLTVTELSGNTFTADVMYETIERSGLKRITAGETVNLEKSLTLTTFLGGHLVMGDVDSEAEIISIVPKGIAKLYKFQLEEKHRQNMKYVVEKGRVTIDGASLTVIDTDDDAGTFSVSLIPHTLENITLGKKKVGDFVNIE
;
A
#
# COMPACT_ATOMS: atom_id res chain seq x y z
N MET A 1 -0.51 -13.24 -2.69
CA MET A 1 -0.55 -12.48 -3.98
C MET A 1 -1.85 -11.69 -4.07
N PHE A 2 -1.82 -10.54 -4.71
CA PHE A 2 -2.88 -9.54 -4.78
C PHE A 2 -3.02 -9.02 -6.21
N THR A 3 -3.99 -8.16 -6.45
CA THR A 3 -4.25 -7.55 -7.77
C THR A 3 -3.84 -6.09 -7.82
N GLY A 4 -3.60 -5.46 -6.67
CA GLY A 4 -3.41 -4.03 -6.53
C GLY A 4 -4.71 -3.23 -6.66
N LEU A 5 -5.87 -3.88 -6.49
CA LEU A 5 -7.17 -3.23 -6.43
C LEU A 5 -7.60 -3.14 -4.96
N VAL A 6 -7.43 -1.96 -4.37
CA VAL A 6 -7.86 -1.70 -3.00
C VAL A 6 -9.36 -1.96 -2.86
N GLU A 7 -9.76 -2.89 -1.98
CA GLU A 7 -11.16 -3.24 -1.75
C GLU A 7 -11.86 -2.23 -0.84
N GLU A 8 -11.12 -1.72 0.15
CA GLU A 8 -11.58 -0.69 1.08
C GLU A 8 -10.44 0.02 1.79
N MET A 9 -10.76 1.14 2.41
CA MET A 9 -9.89 1.80 3.39
C MET A 9 -10.30 1.36 4.78
N GLY A 10 -9.42 0.60 5.45
CA GLY A 10 -9.59 0.19 6.84
C GLY A 10 -8.99 1.19 7.83
N LYS A 11 -9.12 0.86 9.11
CA LYS A 11 -8.59 1.69 10.21
C LYS A 11 -7.78 0.86 11.18
N VAL A 12 -6.58 1.31 11.51
CA VAL A 12 -5.75 0.72 12.58
C VAL A 12 -6.42 0.99 13.92
N VAL A 13 -6.81 -0.07 14.62
CA VAL A 13 -7.51 0.02 15.91
C VAL A 13 -6.53 -0.02 17.05
N ASN A 14 -5.54 -0.92 16.97
CA ASN A 14 -4.56 -1.12 18.04
C ASN A 14 -3.22 -1.57 17.49
N ILE A 15 -2.15 -1.21 18.18
CA ILE A 15 -0.79 -1.68 17.93
C ILE A 15 -0.21 -2.13 19.26
N SER A 16 0.19 -3.39 19.34
CA SER A 16 0.81 -4.00 20.51
C SER A 16 2.26 -4.38 20.20
N LYS A 17 3.18 -4.10 21.13
CA LYS A 17 4.56 -4.57 21.02
C LYS A 17 4.63 -6.06 21.38
N LYS A 18 5.33 -6.83 20.55
CA LYS A 18 5.64 -8.25 20.79
C LYS A 18 7.16 -8.43 20.88
N ALA A 19 7.61 -9.54 21.42
CA ALA A 19 9.05 -9.83 21.55
C ALA A 19 9.79 -9.83 20.20
N THR A 20 9.11 -10.22 19.12
CA THR A 20 9.68 -10.39 17.76
C THR A 20 9.10 -9.44 16.73
N GLY A 21 8.38 -8.38 17.13
CA GLY A 21 7.74 -7.46 16.19
C GLY A 21 6.57 -6.68 16.80
N LEU A 22 5.53 -6.49 16.00
CA LEU A 22 4.29 -5.84 16.40
C LEU A 22 3.09 -6.74 16.13
N GLY A 23 2.07 -6.65 16.99
CA GLY A 23 0.70 -7.08 16.66
C GLY A 23 -0.09 -5.86 16.21
N ILE A 24 -0.69 -5.90 15.03
CA ILE A 24 -1.49 -4.80 14.49
C ILE A 24 -2.92 -5.30 14.33
N THR A 25 -3.87 -4.62 14.99
CA THR A 25 -5.31 -4.89 14.84
C THR A 25 -5.93 -3.84 13.94
N ILE A 26 -6.61 -4.27 12.89
CA ILE A 26 -7.17 -3.42 11.85
C ILE A 26 -8.66 -3.73 11.69
N LYS A 27 -9.46 -2.67 11.57
CA LYS A 27 -10.88 -2.76 11.21
C LYS A 27 -11.02 -2.63 9.69
N GLY A 28 -11.74 -3.60 9.09
CA GLY A 28 -12.14 -3.58 7.69
C GLY A 28 -13.37 -4.44 7.51
N ASP A 29 -14.39 -3.91 6.85
CA ASP A 29 -15.69 -4.59 6.75
C ASP A 29 -15.68 -5.63 5.61
N LYS A 30 -15.14 -5.27 4.42
CA LYS A 30 -15.12 -6.16 3.25
C LYS A 30 -14.06 -7.25 3.36
N VAL A 31 -12.85 -6.89 3.82
CA VAL A 31 -11.73 -7.84 3.88
C VAL A 31 -11.92 -8.90 4.96
N THR A 32 -12.76 -8.64 5.97
CA THR A 32 -13.05 -9.60 7.05
C THR A 32 -14.28 -10.48 6.78
N GLU A 33 -15.14 -10.13 5.82
CA GLU A 33 -16.43 -10.81 5.60
C GLU A 33 -16.31 -12.32 5.39
N LYS A 34 -15.25 -12.79 4.74
CA LYS A 34 -14.99 -14.21 4.46
C LYS A 34 -13.54 -14.61 4.77
N ALA A 35 -12.87 -13.81 5.59
CA ALA A 35 -11.49 -14.11 5.96
C ALA A 35 -11.45 -15.23 7.01
N GLU A 36 -10.41 -16.04 6.94
CA GLU A 36 -10.10 -17.07 7.92
C GLU A 36 -8.71 -16.81 8.54
N ILE A 37 -8.48 -17.38 9.73
CA ILE A 37 -7.14 -17.34 10.33
C ILE A 37 -6.17 -18.08 9.41
N GLY A 38 -5.05 -17.44 9.09
CA GLY A 38 -4.06 -17.91 8.12
C GLY A 38 -4.17 -17.28 6.74
N ASP A 39 -5.27 -16.57 6.45
CA ASP A 39 -5.38 -15.80 5.21
C ASP A 39 -4.40 -14.63 5.16
N SER A 40 -4.09 -14.18 3.95
CA SER A 40 -3.27 -13.00 3.72
C SER A 40 -4.14 -11.80 3.35
N ILE A 41 -3.90 -10.67 4.02
CA ILE A 41 -4.50 -9.38 3.70
C ILE A 41 -3.34 -8.38 3.47
N ALA A 42 -3.38 -7.66 2.35
CA ALA A 42 -2.46 -6.56 2.10
C ALA A 42 -2.91 -5.31 2.88
N VAL A 43 -1.99 -4.73 3.63
CA VAL A 43 -2.18 -3.50 4.41
C VAL A 43 -1.19 -2.45 3.87
N ASN A 44 -1.70 -1.43 3.19
CA ASN A 44 -0.87 -0.49 2.42
C ASN A 44 0.17 -1.23 1.53
N GLY A 45 -0.24 -2.33 0.88
CA GLY A 45 0.61 -3.15 0.02
C GLY A 45 1.47 -4.17 0.74
N VAL A 46 1.53 -4.17 2.07
CA VAL A 46 2.30 -5.17 2.84
C VAL A 46 1.44 -6.40 3.09
N CYS A 47 1.88 -7.57 2.63
CA CYS A 47 1.22 -8.85 2.88
C CYS A 47 1.34 -9.25 4.35
N LEU A 48 0.21 -9.34 5.04
CA LEU A 48 0.14 -9.74 6.45
C LEU A 48 -0.78 -10.96 6.61
N THR A 49 -0.35 -11.91 7.44
CA THR A 49 -1.14 -13.10 7.76
C THR A 49 -2.07 -12.83 8.94
N VAL A 50 -3.35 -13.14 8.78
CA VAL A 50 -4.37 -13.02 9.81
C VAL A 50 -4.10 -14.04 10.92
N THR A 51 -3.90 -13.57 12.16
CA THR A 51 -3.69 -14.42 13.34
C THR A 51 -4.90 -14.47 14.26
N GLU A 52 -5.75 -13.43 14.22
CA GLU A 52 -7.00 -13.38 15.00
C GLU A 52 -8.08 -12.66 14.19
N LEU A 53 -9.34 -13.06 14.40
CA LEU A 53 -10.53 -12.42 13.83
C LEU A 53 -11.55 -12.15 14.92
N SER A 54 -12.12 -10.94 14.94
CA SER A 54 -13.19 -10.58 15.89
C SER A 54 -14.14 -9.57 15.24
N GLY A 55 -15.34 -10.03 14.87
CA GLY A 55 -16.31 -9.21 14.15
C GLY A 55 -15.73 -8.69 12.83
N ASN A 56 -15.64 -7.38 12.68
CA ASN A 56 -15.05 -6.72 11.51
C ASN A 56 -13.60 -6.25 11.73
N THR A 57 -12.88 -6.89 12.65
CA THR A 57 -11.44 -6.64 12.88
C THR A 57 -10.63 -7.90 12.69
N PHE A 58 -9.43 -7.73 12.16
CA PHE A 58 -8.40 -8.77 12.13
C PHE A 58 -7.13 -8.28 12.82
N THR A 59 -6.37 -9.22 13.39
CA THR A 59 -5.04 -8.95 13.93
C THR A 59 -4.02 -9.71 13.09
N ALA A 60 -2.88 -9.09 12.83
CA ALA A 60 -1.74 -9.72 12.18
C ALA A 60 -0.46 -9.46 12.98
N ASP A 61 0.43 -10.45 13.00
CA ASP A 61 1.77 -10.32 13.58
C ASP A 61 2.75 -9.86 12.50
N VAL A 62 3.49 -8.80 12.80
CA VAL A 62 4.44 -8.18 11.88
C VAL A 62 5.85 -8.29 12.43
N MET A 63 6.73 -8.97 11.69
CA MET A 63 8.14 -9.12 12.05
C MET A 63 8.90 -7.79 11.94
N TYR A 64 9.96 -7.63 12.72
CA TYR A 64 10.81 -6.43 12.68
C TYR A 64 11.34 -6.12 11.28
N GLU A 65 11.76 -7.13 10.52
CA GLU A 65 12.24 -6.95 9.15
C GLU A 65 11.19 -6.30 8.25
N THR A 66 9.93 -6.76 8.31
CA THR A 66 8.81 -6.19 7.55
C THR A 66 8.53 -4.74 7.98
N ILE A 67 8.63 -4.46 9.29
CA ILE A 67 8.44 -3.11 9.82
C ILE A 67 9.53 -2.16 9.29
N GLU A 68 10.78 -2.57 9.33
CA GLU A 68 11.92 -1.73 8.92
C GLU A 68 11.94 -1.46 7.41
N ARG A 69 11.49 -2.43 6.60
CA ARG A 69 11.47 -2.34 5.13
C ARG A 69 10.24 -1.63 4.56
N SER A 70 9.25 -1.30 5.38
CA SER A 70 7.99 -0.72 4.92
C SER A 70 7.57 0.49 5.75
N GLY A 71 6.53 1.17 5.29
CA GLY A 71 5.86 2.26 6.01
C GLY A 71 5.23 1.85 7.34
N LEU A 72 5.15 0.54 7.64
CA LEU A 72 4.63 0.05 8.92
C LEU A 72 5.45 0.50 10.12
N LYS A 73 6.70 0.92 9.94
CA LYS A 73 7.52 1.55 10.99
C LYS A 73 6.93 2.86 11.54
N ARG A 74 6.09 3.53 10.74
CA ARG A 74 5.44 4.81 11.11
C ARG A 74 3.95 4.65 11.42
N ILE A 75 3.41 3.44 11.28
CA ILE A 75 1.98 3.20 11.48
C ILE A 75 1.56 3.52 12.91
N THR A 76 0.41 4.16 13.04
CA THR A 76 -0.15 4.58 14.33
C THR A 76 -1.61 4.15 14.47
N ALA A 77 -2.05 3.97 15.72
CA ALA A 77 -3.48 3.71 15.99
C ALA A 77 -4.33 4.91 15.54
N GLY A 78 -5.45 4.63 14.90
CA GLY A 78 -6.33 5.63 14.29
C GLY A 78 -6.01 5.95 12.83
N GLU A 79 -4.89 5.46 12.29
CA GLU A 79 -4.52 5.68 10.90
C GLU A 79 -5.43 4.90 9.93
N THR A 80 -5.66 5.49 8.75
CA THR A 80 -6.40 4.85 7.65
C THR A 80 -5.40 4.13 6.75
N VAL A 81 -5.70 2.88 6.38
CA VAL A 81 -4.86 2.03 5.53
C VAL A 81 -5.66 1.44 4.37
N ASN A 82 -5.02 1.22 3.23
CA ASN A 82 -5.58 0.47 2.12
C ASN A 82 -5.59 -1.02 2.44
N LEU A 83 -6.69 -1.70 2.15
CA LEU A 83 -6.85 -3.13 2.38
C LEU A 83 -7.27 -3.86 1.11
N GLU A 84 -6.66 -5.03 0.89
CA GLU A 84 -7.01 -5.96 -0.17
C GLU A 84 -6.81 -7.40 0.33
N LYS A 85 -7.78 -8.29 0.09
CA LYS A 85 -7.62 -9.74 0.32
C LYS A 85 -6.72 -10.37 -0.72
N SER A 86 -6.06 -11.47 -0.37
CA SER A 86 -5.35 -12.29 -1.35
C SER A 86 -6.29 -12.77 -2.46
N LEU A 87 -5.76 -12.80 -3.69
CA LEU A 87 -6.51 -13.24 -4.86
C LEU A 87 -6.86 -14.75 -4.77
N THR A 88 -7.99 -15.09 -5.36
CA THR A 88 -8.45 -16.47 -5.57
C THR A 88 -8.45 -16.79 -7.06
N LEU A 89 -8.70 -18.05 -7.44
CA LEU A 89 -8.82 -18.44 -8.85
C LEU A 89 -9.96 -17.73 -9.62
N THR A 90 -10.89 -17.12 -8.92
CA THR A 90 -12.04 -16.40 -9.49
C THR A 90 -11.93 -14.88 -9.37
N THR A 91 -10.87 -14.36 -8.78
CA THR A 91 -10.64 -12.92 -8.64
C THR A 91 -10.30 -12.30 -10.00
N PHE A 92 -10.95 -11.19 -10.35
CA PHE A 92 -10.62 -10.44 -11.55
C PHE A 92 -9.28 -9.71 -11.39
N LEU A 93 -8.33 -9.95 -12.29
CA LEU A 93 -7.06 -9.26 -12.32
C LEU A 93 -7.19 -7.91 -13.05
N GLY A 94 -7.80 -6.93 -12.39
CA GLY A 94 -7.98 -5.58 -12.95
C GLY A 94 -6.76 -4.66 -12.84
N GLY A 95 -5.81 -4.99 -11.97
CA GLY A 95 -4.52 -4.31 -11.82
C GLY A 95 -3.37 -5.07 -12.46
N HIS A 96 -2.46 -5.62 -11.66
CA HIS A 96 -1.39 -6.54 -12.07
C HIS A 96 -1.11 -7.53 -10.93
N LEU A 97 -0.21 -8.49 -11.14
CA LEU A 97 0.18 -9.42 -10.08
C LEU A 97 1.09 -8.69 -9.07
N VAL A 98 0.63 -8.61 -7.83
CA VAL A 98 1.28 -7.95 -6.70
C VAL A 98 1.59 -9.00 -5.66
N MET A 99 2.82 -9.04 -5.16
CA MET A 99 3.26 -10.04 -4.18
C MET A 99 2.88 -9.63 -2.75
N GLY A 100 2.89 -8.32 -2.49
CA GLY A 100 2.76 -7.73 -1.17
C GLY A 100 4.11 -7.63 -0.45
N ASP A 101 5.19 -7.66 -1.21
CA ASP A 101 6.58 -7.55 -0.75
C ASP A 101 7.11 -6.16 -1.12
N VAL A 102 7.06 -5.23 -0.17
CA VAL A 102 7.49 -3.84 -0.40
C VAL A 102 8.97 -3.78 -0.73
N ASP A 103 9.31 -3.22 -1.90
CA ASP A 103 10.68 -3.06 -2.39
C ASP A 103 11.36 -1.81 -1.83
N SER A 104 10.58 -0.75 -1.63
CA SER A 104 11.07 0.54 -1.17
C SER A 104 9.94 1.42 -0.65
N GLU A 105 10.33 2.55 -0.09
CA GLU A 105 9.41 3.67 0.17
C GLU A 105 9.74 4.83 -0.76
N ALA A 106 8.74 5.65 -1.03
CA ALA A 106 8.90 6.90 -1.76
C ALA A 106 8.22 8.05 -1.01
N GLU A 107 8.84 9.23 -1.10
CA GLU A 107 8.25 10.48 -0.62
C GLU A 107 7.39 11.12 -1.72
N ILE A 108 6.24 11.63 -1.35
CA ILE A 108 5.42 12.49 -2.24
C ILE A 108 6.06 13.87 -2.28
N ILE A 109 6.72 14.20 -3.40
CA ILE A 109 7.42 15.49 -3.55
C ILE A 109 6.59 16.56 -4.26
N SER A 110 5.51 16.16 -4.97
CA SER A 110 4.63 17.12 -5.64
C SER A 110 3.23 16.54 -5.83
N ILE A 111 2.21 17.38 -5.69
CA ILE A 111 0.82 17.09 -6.04
C ILE A 111 0.26 18.31 -6.80
N VAL A 112 -0.02 18.16 -8.09
CA VAL A 112 -0.56 19.25 -8.91
C VAL A 112 -1.86 18.86 -9.61
N PRO A 113 -2.86 19.74 -9.63
CA PRO A 113 -4.06 19.54 -10.43
C PRO A 113 -3.72 19.47 -11.94
N LYS A 114 -4.33 18.51 -12.65
CA LYS A 114 -4.19 18.36 -14.10
C LYS A 114 -5.54 17.97 -14.71
N GLY A 115 -6.32 18.95 -15.15
CA GLY A 115 -7.71 18.73 -15.58
C GLY A 115 -8.56 18.19 -14.42
N ILE A 116 -9.24 17.05 -14.65
CA ILE A 116 -10.04 16.37 -13.60
C ILE A 116 -9.18 15.54 -12.64
N ALA A 117 -7.92 15.29 -12.97
CA ALA A 117 -7.02 14.45 -12.21
C ALA A 117 -6.05 15.26 -11.35
N LYS A 118 -5.33 14.58 -10.46
CA LYS A 118 -4.14 15.10 -9.79
C LYS A 118 -2.92 14.29 -10.21
N LEU A 119 -1.86 15.00 -10.58
CA LEU A 119 -0.56 14.41 -10.85
C LEU A 119 0.25 14.37 -9.54
N TYR A 120 0.66 13.17 -9.15
CA TYR A 120 1.52 12.92 -8.01
C TYR A 120 2.92 12.60 -8.51
N LYS A 121 3.94 13.25 -7.94
CA LYS A 121 5.34 12.92 -8.19
C LYS A 121 5.96 12.36 -6.92
N PHE A 122 6.65 11.23 -7.07
CA PHE A 122 7.29 10.48 -6.00
C PHE A 122 8.79 10.47 -6.19
N GLN A 123 9.52 10.44 -5.09
CA GLN A 123 10.95 10.23 -5.05
C GLN A 123 11.27 9.00 -4.21
N LEU A 124 11.95 8.01 -4.79
CA LEU A 124 12.44 6.86 -4.05
C LEU A 124 13.50 7.29 -3.02
N GLU A 125 13.52 6.62 -1.87
CA GLU A 125 14.61 6.78 -0.91
C GLU A 125 15.96 6.51 -1.59
N GLU A 126 16.97 7.31 -1.30
CA GLU A 126 18.30 7.23 -1.95
C GLU A 126 18.92 5.82 -1.91
N LYS A 127 18.78 5.11 -0.78
CA LYS A 127 19.25 3.73 -0.63
C LYS A 127 18.60 2.72 -1.59
N HIS A 128 17.43 3.07 -2.15
CA HIS A 128 16.65 2.24 -3.08
C HIS A 128 16.59 2.81 -4.50
N ARG A 129 17.34 3.85 -4.79
CA ARG A 129 17.37 4.52 -6.10
C ARG A 129 17.65 3.57 -7.26
N GLN A 130 18.46 2.53 -7.05
CA GLN A 130 18.71 1.50 -8.07
C GLN A 130 17.44 0.75 -8.52
N ASN A 131 16.34 0.81 -7.76
CA ASN A 131 15.07 0.20 -8.13
C ASN A 131 14.33 0.98 -9.21
N MET A 132 14.75 2.23 -9.53
CA MET A 132 14.19 3.00 -10.64
C MET A 132 14.24 2.24 -11.98
N LYS A 133 15.23 1.38 -12.20
CA LYS A 133 15.34 0.54 -13.40
C LYS A 133 14.14 -0.39 -13.64
N TYR A 134 13.30 -0.62 -12.62
CA TYR A 134 12.07 -1.41 -12.72
C TYR A 134 10.83 -0.54 -12.89
N VAL A 135 10.93 0.77 -12.68
CA VAL A 135 9.83 1.72 -12.85
C VAL A 135 9.91 2.30 -14.26
N VAL A 136 9.00 1.87 -15.13
CA VAL A 136 9.03 2.25 -16.55
C VAL A 136 7.78 3.01 -16.94
N GLU A 137 7.91 3.99 -17.86
CA GLU A 137 6.78 4.72 -18.41
C GLU A 137 5.73 3.76 -19.01
N LYS A 138 4.45 4.00 -18.72
CA LYS A 138 3.31 3.12 -19.06
C LYS A 138 3.32 1.75 -18.38
N GLY A 139 4.31 1.46 -17.55
CA GLY A 139 4.31 0.29 -16.68
C GLY A 139 3.33 0.43 -15.51
N ARG A 140 3.28 -0.61 -14.70
CA ARG A 140 2.51 -0.61 -13.46
C ARG A 140 3.45 -0.54 -12.27
N VAL A 141 3.03 0.19 -11.25
CA VAL A 141 3.68 0.26 -9.95
C VAL A 141 2.60 0.15 -8.87
N THR A 142 2.91 -0.51 -7.78
CA THR A 142 2.03 -0.54 -6.61
C THR A 142 2.43 0.56 -5.64
N ILE A 143 1.49 1.44 -5.29
CA ILE A 143 1.68 2.52 -4.32
C ILE A 143 0.70 2.32 -3.16
N ASP A 144 1.22 2.05 -1.95
CA ASP A 144 0.41 1.64 -0.80
C ASP A 144 -0.63 0.57 -1.17
N GLY A 145 -0.24 -0.43 -1.98
CA GLY A 145 -1.08 -1.52 -2.44
C GLY A 145 -2.00 -1.19 -3.61
N ALA A 146 -2.04 0.05 -4.11
CA ALA A 146 -2.85 0.43 -5.26
C ALA A 146 -2.03 0.32 -6.56
N SER A 147 -2.49 -0.50 -7.52
CA SER A 147 -1.89 -0.65 -8.86
C SER A 147 -2.16 0.59 -9.71
N LEU A 148 -1.12 1.34 -10.02
CA LEU A 148 -1.20 2.60 -10.76
C LEU A 148 -0.30 2.58 -12.00
N THR A 149 -0.67 3.37 -13.00
CA THR A 149 0.11 3.50 -14.24
C THR A 149 1.13 4.63 -14.10
N VAL A 150 2.38 4.32 -14.38
CA VAL A 150 3.48 5.30 -14.43
C VAL A 150 3.32 6.19 -15.68
N ILE A 151 3.41 7.51 -15.49
CA ILE A 151 3.30 8.49 -16.58
C ILE A 151 4.67 8.90 -17.11
N ASP A 152 5.59 9.19 -16.20
CA ASP A 152 6.97 9.58 -16.50
C ASP A 152 7.91 9.06 -15.43
N THR A 153 9.19 8.93 -15.80
CA THR A 153 10.29 8.55 -14.90
C THR A 153 11.48 9.46 -15.15
N ASP A 154 12.28 9.69 -14.10
CA ASP A 154 13.58 10.34 -14.16
C ASP A 154 14.54 9.54 -13.27
N ASP A 155 15.34 8.69 -13.92
CA ASP A 155 16.25 7.77 -13.24
C ASP A 155 17.38 8.52 -12.51
N ASP A 156 17.85 9.64 -13.10
CA ASP A 156 18.89 10.48 -12.51
C ASP A 156 18.40 11.19 -11.25
N ALA A 157 17.16 11.62 -11.22
CA ALA A 157 16.55 12.20 -10.04
C ALA A 157 15.97 11.14 -9.08
N GLY A 158 15.78 9.91 -9.53
CA GLY A 158 15.12 8.85 -8.75
C GLY A 158 13.63 9.11 -8.56
N THR A 159 12.97 9.70 -9.57
CA THR A 159 11.56 10.12 -9.45
C THR A 159 10.68 9.51 -10.53
N PHE A 160 9.40 9.34 -10.20
CA PHE A 160 8.36 8.95 -11.15
C PHE A 160 7.02 9.62 -10.82
N SER A 161 6.09 9.62 -11.76
CA SER A 161 4.78 10.26 -11.57
C SER A 161 3.63 9.33 -11.96
N VAL A 162 2.49 9.52 -11.27
CA VAL A 162 1.21 8.90 -11.62
C VAL A 162 0.10 9.96 -11.66
N SER A 163 -0.96 9.71 -12.42
CA SER A 163 -2.14 10.59 -12.45
C SER A 163 -3.35 9.86 -11.90
N LEU A 164 -4.04 10.49 -10.95
CA LEU A 164 -5.17 9.91 -10.24
C LEU A 164 -6.44 10.68 -10.49
N ILE A 165 -7.46 9.98 -10.99
CA ILE A 165 -8.81 10.53 -11.16
C ILE A 165 -9.54 10.62 -9.81
N PRO A 166 -10.60 11.47 -9.69
CA PRO A 166 -11.31 11.67 -8.43
C PRO A 166 -11.78 10.38 -7.78
N HIS A 167 -12.37 9.47 -8.56
CA HIS A 167 -12.86 8.18 -8.05
C HIS A 167 -11.76 7.37 -7.35
N THR A 168 -10.55 7.32 -7.93
CA THR A 168 -9.43 6.61 -7.30
C THR A 168 -9.01 7.30 -5.99
N LEU A 169 -8.91 8.63 -5.99
CA LEU A 169 -8.53 9.41 -4.81
C LEU A 169 -9.53 9.27 -3.65
N GLU A 170 -10.80 9.06 -3.93
CA GLU A 170 -11.83 8.85 -2.92
C GLU A 170 -11.73 7.47 -2.26
N ASN A 171 -11.17 6.48 -2.96
CA ASN A 171 -11.18 5.07 -2.55
C ASN A 171 -9.84 4.53 -2.06
N ILE A 172 -8.76 5.33 -2.09
CA ILE A 172 -7.44 4.95 -1.58
C ILE A 172 -6.86 6.01 -0.65
N THR A 173 -5.94 5.62 0.22
CA THR A 173 -5.30 6.50 1.21
C THR A 173 -4.55 7.67 0.56
N LEU A 174 -4.06 7.51 -0.65
CA LEU A 174 -3.30 8.54 -1.38
C LEU A 174 -4.08 9.84 -1.56
N GLY A 175 -5.43 9.76 -1.64
CA GLY A 175 -6.30 10.93 -1.69
C GLY A 175 -6.26 11.82 -0.43
N LYS A 176 -5.80 11.29 0.70
CA LYS A 176 -5.67 11.98 1.99
C LYS A 176 -4.23 12.42 2.30
N LYS A 177 -3.25 11.90 1.55
CA LYS A 177 -1.83 12.21 1.72
C LYS A 177 -1.48 13.57 1.11
N LYS A 178 -0.38 14.14 1.58
CA LYS A 178 0.16 15.45 1.17
C LYS A 178 1.64 15.34 0.82
N VAL A 179 2.20 16.39 0.25
CA VAL A 179 3.65 16.52 0.01
C VAL A 179 4.40 16.35 1.34
N GLY A 180 5.46 15.54 1.32
CA GLY A 180 6.25 15.13 2.48
C GLY A 180 5.79 13.81 3.12
N ASP A 181 4.61 13.27 2.76
CA ASP A 181 4.19 11.95 3.22
C ASP A 181 4.90 10.85 2.44
N PHE A 182 5.06 9.68 3.09
CA PHE A 182 5.69 8.51 2.50
C PHE A 182 4.65 7.45 2.10
N VAL A 183 5.02 6.64 1.11
CA VAL A 183 4.23 5.52 0.60
C VAL A 183 5.09 4.29 0.37
N ASN A 184 4.51 3.10 0.47
CA ASN A 184 5.14 1.84 0.08
C ASN A 184 5.12 1.69 -1.44
N ILE A 185 6.20 1.16 -2.01
CA ILE A 185 6.37 0.90 -3.44
C ILE A 185 6.73 -0.58 -3.66
N GLU A 186 6.03 -1.18 -4.61
CA GLU A 186 6.31 -2.51 -5.17
C GLU A 186 6.10 -2.50 -6.69
#